data_71aae08897bea7b69e31f8bd01a6aa6a
#
_entry.id   71aae08897bea7b69e31f8bd01a6aa6a
#
_cell.length_a   1.000
_cell.length_b   1.000
_cell.length_c   1.000
_cell.angle_alpha   90.00
_cell.angle_beta   90.00
_cell.angle_gamma   90.00
#
_symmetry.space_group_name_H-M   'P 1'
#
loop_
_entity.id
_entity.type
_entity.pdbx_description
1 polymer ?
#
loop_
_entity_poly.entity_id
_entity_poly.type
_entity_poly.pdbx_seq_one_letter_code
_entity_poly.pdbx_strand_id
1 'polypeptide(L)'
;VGEDMYQRNSSVYIRIPFELENRETINQLNLQVKYDDGFTAYINGSPVLSINSREELAWNSTASISHPDARAREYERFNLTQHRALLRNGTNVLAIQGLNRSASSNDFLIGPQLLATIVGEVAELSYQYFSDPTPAEPNGAGFDEVSAEVEFSIESGAHVASSISLELSAPAAGTIRYTLDGSKPESNDPAYSSAIRISNATMVTARLFESGKVPGRAIDKSYIMLSTNLRNVSSNLPIVLVDTFSNGVGQNNYTAAFVEMIDADNGRAAITDAPDFSGRGALKIRGSSSSGFPKKQYALEIRDELNEDRNVSLLGLPAESDWVLYAPYSDKSLMRNYLSYDWSNQIGRY
;
A
#
# COMPACT_ATOMS: atom_id res chain seq x y z
N VAL A 1 -2.21 -10.46 -4.49
CA VAL A 1 -3.34 -11.00 -3.69
C VAL A 1 -4.49 -9.99 -3.67
N GLY A 2 -4.23 -8.67 -3.60
CA GLY A 2 -5.28 -7.65 -3.55
C GLY A 2 -6.27 -7.72 -4.72
N GLU A 3 -5.79 -7.70 -5.95
CA GLU A 3 -6.64 -7.77 -7.16
C GLU A 3 -7.41 -9.09 -7.31
N ASP A 4 -6.90 -10.18 -6.75
CA ASP A 4 -7.54 -11.49 -6.82
C ASP A 4 -8.57 -11.70 -5.71
N MET A 5 -8.47 -10.95 -4.62
CA MET A 5 -9.36 -11.04 -3.47
C MET A 5 -10.43 -9.96 -3.48
N TYR A 6 -10.04 -8.70 -3.59
CA TYR A 6 -10.97 -7.58 -3.45
C TYR A 6 -12.14 -7.67 -4.44
N GLN A 7 -13.36 -7.60 -3.92
CA GLN A 7 -14.63 -7.77 -4.62
C GLN A 7 -14.82 -9.13 -5.33
N ARG A 8 -13.97 -10.13 -5.06
CA ARG A 8 -14.05 -11.45 -5.67
C ARG A 8 -14.08 -12.58 -4.64
N ASN A 9 -13.11 -12.59 -3.73
CA ASN A 9 -12.91 -13.68 -2.80
C ASN A 9 -12.77 -13.17 -1.37
N SER A 10 -13.28 -13.94 -0.42
CA SER A 10 -13.16 -13.71 1.02
C SER A 10 -12.18 -14.68 1.69
N SER A 11 -11.62 -15.63 0.95
CA SER A 11 -10.65 -16.60 1.46
C SER A 11 -9.40 -16.67 0.60
N VAL A 12 -8.26 -16.91 1.27
CA VAL A 12 -6.95 -17.21 0.65
C VAL A 12 -6.45 -18.54 1.20
N TYR A 13 -5.84 -19.36 0.35
CA TYR A 13 -5.23 -20.61 0.73
C TYR A 13 -3.71 -20.54 0.63
N ILE A 14 -3.03 -20.85 1.72
CA ILE A 14 -1.58 -20.90 1.79
C ILE A 14 -1.19 -22.33 2.12
N ARG A 15 -0.18 -22.87 1.46
CA ARG A 15 0.44 -24.16 1.75
C ARG A 15 1.94 -23.98 1.85
N ILE A 16 2.48 -24.33 3.00
CA ILE A 16 3.90 -24.21 3.33
C ILE A 16 4.43 -25.60 3.58
N PRO A 17 5.09 -26.23 2.61
CA PRO A 17 5.79 -27.49 2.84
C PRO A 17 7.04 -27.23 3.71
N PHE A 18 7.34 -28.18 4.58
CA PHE A 18 8.55 -28.17 5.40
C PHE A 18 9.02 -29.60 5.66
N GLU A 19 10.32 -29.77 5.82
CA GLU A 19 10.92 -31.06 6.11
C GLU A 19 11.19 -31.21 7.60
N LEU A 20 11.03 -32.43 8.09
CA LEU A 20 11.29 -32.78 9.47
C LEU A 20 12.05 -34.12 9.52
N GLU A 21 13.27 -34.08 10.04
CA GLU A 21 14.11 -35.28 10.14
C GLU A 21 13.56 -36.29 11.17
N ASN A 22 13.19 -35.77 12.34
CA ASN A 22 12.68 -36.62 13.42
C ASN A 22 11.61 -35.90 14.25
N ARG A 23 10.36 -36.28 14.10
CA ARG A 23 9.22 -35.74 14.85
C ARG A 23 9.30 -35.96 16.36
N GLU A 24 9.97 -37.06 16.79
CA GLU A 24 10.04 -37.41 18.21
C GLU A 24 10.90 -36.41 19.01
N THR A 25 11.76 -35.67 18.36
CA THR A 25 12.56 -34.64 19.01
C THR A 25 11.76 -33.37 19.35
N ILE A 26 10.56 -33.18 18.76
CA ILE A 26 9.74 -32.01 19.00
C ILE A 26 9.14 -32.06 20.39
N ASN A 27 9.54 -31.11 21.24
CA ASN A 27 9.01 -30.94 22.59
C ASN A 27 7.79 -30.00 22.60
N GLN A 28 7.89 -28.88 21.91
CA GLN A 28 6.81 -27.90 21.78
C GLN A 28 6.61 -27.53 20.32
N LEU A 29 5.34 -27.31 19.95
CA LEU A 29 4.93 -26.81 18.65
C LEU A 29 4.05 -25.59 18.86
N ASN A 30 4.41 -24.47 18.25
CA ASN A 30 3.65 -23.23 18.34
C ASN A 30 3.42 -22.69 16.93
N LEU A 31 2.26 -22.12 16.70
CA LEU A 31 1.94 -21.33 15.51
C LEU A 31 1.89 -19.86 15.92
N GLN A 32 2.65 -19.01 15.27
CA GLN A 32 2.53 -17.56 15.38
C GLN A 32 1.91 -17.04 14.09
N VAL A 33 0.91 -16.16 14.20
CA VAL A 33 0.22 -15.62 13.03
C VAL A 33 -0.03 -14.14 13.22
N LYS A 34 0.30 -13.36 12.20
CA LYS A 34 -0.30 -12.05 11.96
C LYS A 34 -1.49 -12.28 11.06
N TYR A 35 -2.66 -11.80 11.41
CA TYR A 35 -3.88 -12.09 10.62
C TYR A 35 -4.93 -11.00 10.75
N ASP A 36 -5.68 -10.86 9.69
CA ASP A 36 -6.85 -10.03 9.53
C ASP A 36 -7.82 -10.70 8.54
N ASP A 37 -9.03 -11.05 8.87
CA ASP A 37 -9.81 -11.05 10.13
C ASP A 37 -9.76 -12.38 10.88
N GLY A 38 -9.54 -13.47 10.20
CA GLY A 38 -9.55 -14.82 10.78
C GLY A 38 -8.80 -15.84 9.93
N PHE A 39 -8.67 -17.05 10.46
CA PHE A 39 -8.04 -18.13 9.72
C PHE A 39 -8.37 -19.51 10.31
N THR A 40 -8.18 -20.55 9.51
CA THR A 40 -8.09 -21.95 9.97
C THR A 40 -6.78 -22.56 9.50
N ALA A 41 -6.04 -23.16 10.43
CA ALA A 41 -4.77 -23.83 10.19
C ALA A 41 -4.92 -25.34 10.18
N TYR A 42 -4.16 -26.00 9.31
CA TYR A 42 -4.13 -27.45 9.14
C TYR A 42 -2.67 -27.92 9.12
N ILE A 43 -2.42 -29.06 9.74
CA ILE A 43 -1.16 -29.81 9.59
C ILE A 43 -1.48 -31.10 8.87
N ASN A 44 -0.82 -31.34 7.73
CA ASN A 44 -1.00 -32.55 6.91
C ASN A 44 -2.48 -32.87 6.59
N GLY A 45 -3.28 -31.83 6.37
CA GLY A 45 -4.71 -31.92 6.05
C GLY A 45 -5.64 -32.01 7.25
N SER A 46 -5.13 -32.14 8.48
CA SER A 46 -5.93 -32.18 9.70
C SER A 46 -6.05 -30.78 10.32
N PRO A 47 -7.25 -30.30 10.67
CA PRO A 47 -7.42 -28.98 11.30
C PRO A 47 -6.79 -28.99 12.70
N VAL A 48 -6.04 -27.94 13.02
CA VAL A 48 -5.33 -27.78 14.30
C VAL A 48 -5.69 -26.51 15.06
N LEU A 49 -6.18 -25.49 14.37
CA LEU A 49 -6.55 -24.22 14.98
C LEU A 49 -7.55 -23.48 14.08
N SER A 50 -8.56 -22.89 14.68
CA SER A 50 -9.51 -22.01 14.00
C SER A 50 -9.74 -20.75 14.84
N ILE A 51 -9.50 -19.57 14.26
CA ILE A 51 -9.67 -18.27 14.90
C ILE A 51 -10.60 -17.43 14.04
N ASN A 52 -11.63 -16.89 14.65
CA ASN A 52 -12.66 -16.09 13.98
C ASN A 52 -13.27 -16.79 12.74
N SER A 53 -13.26 -18.10 12.73
CA SER A 53 -13.82 -18.91 11.65
C SER A 53 -15.22 -19.40 11.98
N ARG A 54 -15.97 -19.88 10.98
CA ARG A 54 -17.26 -20.55 11.14
C ARG A 54 -17.03 -22.05 11.39
N GLU A 55 -18.01 -22.74 11.97
CA GLU A 55 -17.92 -24.19 12.19
C GLU A 55 -17.75 -24.97 10.89
N GLU A 56 -18.51 -24.60 9.87
CA GLU A 56 -18.39 -25.20 8.54
C GLU A 56 -17.75 -24.19 7.58
N LEU A 57 -16.64 -24.60 6.96
CA LEU A 57 -15.89 -23.82 6.01
C LEU A 57 -16.14 -24.32 4.57
N ALA A 58 -16.60 -23.40 3.72
CA ALA A 58 -16.59 -23.55 2.27
C ALA A 58 -15.31 -22.97 1.69
N TRP A 59 -15.11 -23.18 0.39
CA TRP A 59 -13.92 -22.71 -0.33
C TRP A 59 -13.73 -21.18 -0.29
N ASN A 60 -14.77 -20.41 -0.11
CA ASN A 60 -14.74 -18.93 -0.05
C ASN A 60 -15.51 -18.42 1.18
N SER A 61 -15.29 -19.03 2.34
CA SER A 61 -15.91 -18.59 3.60
C SER A 61 -15.36 -17.25 4.06
N THR A 62 -16.18 -16.54 4.85
CA THR A 62 -15.78 -15.29 5.51
C THR A 62 -15.44 -15.52 6.97
N ALA A 63 -14.66 -14.63 7.55
CA ALA A 63 -14.48 -14.58 9.00
C ALA A 63 -15.82 -14.32 9.71
N SER A 64 -15.97 -14.89 10.91
CA SER A 64 -17.19 -14.75 11.73
C SER A 64 -17.26 -13.36 12.38
N ILE A 65 -16.12 -12.81 12.77
CA ILE A 65 -15.96 -11.47 13.35
C ILE A 65 -14.69 -10.82 12.78
N SER A 66 -14.60 -9.48 12.88
CA SER A 66 -13.39 -8.76 12.49
C SER A 66 -12.32 -8.83 13.57
N HIS A 67 -11.06 -8.82 13.15
CA HIS A 67 -9.91 -8.67 14.01
C HIS A 67 -9.42 -7.20 13.99
N PRO A 68 -9.10 -6.57 15.13
CA PRO A 68 -8.65 -5.17 15.13
C PRO A 68 -7.31 -4.99 14.40
N ASP A 69 -7.23 -4.09 13.43
CA ASP A 69 -6.03 -3.78 12.61
C ASP A 69 -4.77 -3.51 13.44
N ALA A 70 -4.93 -2.84 14.61
CA ALA A 70 -3.81 -2.58 15.50
C ALA A 70 -3.17 -3.88 16.04
N ARG A 71 -3.95 -4.96 16.19
CA ARG A 71 -3.47 -6.28 16.60
C ARG A 71 -3.05 -7.14 15.43
N ALA A 72 -3.67 -6.97 14.28
CA ALA A 72 -3.37 -7.74 13.08
C ALA A 72 -1.88 -7.71 12.70
N ARG A 73 -1.19 -6.61 13.02
CA ARG A 73 0.25 -6.40 12.75
C ARG A 73 1.19 -7.06 13.75
N GLU A 74 0.67 -7.62 14.84
CA GLU A 74 1.46 -8.31 15.85
C GLU A 74 1.31 -9.83 15.73
N TYR A 75 2.35 -10.58 16.09
CA TYR A 75 2.25 -12.02 16.12
C TYR A 75 1.46 -12.49 17.35
N GLU A 76 0.34 -13.13 17.12
CA GLU A 76 -0.35 -13.92 18.14
C GLU A 76 0.20 -15.35 18.15
N ARG A 77 0.50 -15.88 19.35
CA ARG A 77 1.07 -17.22 19.53
C ARG A 77 0.02 -18.20 20.01
N PHE A 78 -0.05 -19.33 19.33
CA PHE A 78 -0.96 -20.43 19.63
C PHE A 78 -0.17 -21.72 19.88
N ASN A 79 -0.43 -22.38 21.00
CA ASN A 79 0.22 -23.65 21.33
C ASN A 79 -0.45 -24.80 20.58
N LEU A 80 0.29 -25.45 19.71
CA LEU A 80 -0.13 -26.61 18.93
C LEU A 80 0.52 -27.91 19.39
N THR A 81 1.17 -27.95 20.54
CA THR A 81 1.92 -29.13 21.02
C THR A 81 1.07 -30.39 21.08
N GLN A 82 -0.22 -30.30 21.40
CA GLN A 82 -1.15 -31.42 21.39
C GLN A 82 -1.32 -32.07 20.00
N HIS A 83 -1.03 -31.31 18.92
CA HIS A 83 -1.16 -31.77 17.53
C HIS A 83 0.15 -32.31 16.94
N ARG A 84 1.24 -32.37 17.72
CA ARG A 84 2.53 -32.88 17.25
C ARG A 84 2.49 -34.30 16.65
N ALA A 85 1.51 -35.10 17.04
CA ALA A 85 1.31 -36.44 16.47
C ALA A 85 0.91 -36.43 14.99
N LEU A 86 0.42 -35.30 14.48
CA LEU A 86 0.10 -35.13 13.06
C LEU A 86 1.34 -34.93 12.19
N LEU A 87 2.49 -34.59 12.80
CA LEU A 87 3.76 -34.42 12.09
C LEU A 87 4.31 -35.80 11.67
N ARG A 88 5.07 -35.81 10.58
CA ARG A 88 5.71 -37.00 10.01
C ARG A 88 7.21 -36.69 9.83
N ASN A 89 8.03 -37.74 9.84
CA ASN A 89 9.40 -37.61 9.33
C ASN A 89 9.34 -37.40 7.81
N GLY A 90 10.19 -36.55 7.26
CA GLY A 90 10.13 -36.10 5.87
C GLY A 90 9.17 -34.93 5.68
N THR A 91 8.56 -34.85 4.51
CA THR A 91 7.73 -33.71 4.09
C THR A 91 6.43 -33.59 4.88
N ASN A 92 6.20 -32.41 5.42
CA ASN A 92 4.96 -31.99 6.08
C ASN A 92 4.41 -30.74 5.37
N VAL A 93 3.14 -30.44 5.59
CA VAL A 93 2.49 -29.25 5.06
C VAL A 93 1.73 -28.53 6.17
N LEU A 94 2.08 -27.28 6.41
CA LEU A 94 1.22 -26.32 7.10
C LEU A 94 0.32 -25.67 6.04
N ALA A 95 -0.99 -25.85 6.16
CA ALA A 95 -1.94 -25.17 5.29
C ALA A 95 -2.78 -24.18 6.10
N ILE A 96 -3.04 -23.02 5.53
CA ILE A 96 -3.86 -21.97 6.14
C ILE A 96 -4.96 -21.58 5.15
N GLN A 97 -6.20 -21.55 5.62
CA GLN A 97 -7.27 -20.80 4.98
C GLN A 97 -7.41 -19.49 5.72
N GLY A 98 -6.90 -18.41 5.15
CA GLY A 98 -7.11 -17.05 5.62
C GLY A 98 -8.51 -16.58 5.25
N LEU A 99 -9.17 -15.88 6.16
CA LEU A 99 -10.58 -15.49 6.06
C LEU A 99 -10.69 -13.98 6.26
N ASN A 100 -11.16 -13.28 5.24
CA ASN A 100 -11.53 -11.88 5.33
C ASN A 100 -12.98 -11.74 5.80
N ARG A 101 -13.36 -10.60 6.38
CA ARG A 101 -14.72 -10.32 6.86
C ARG A 101 -15.75 -10.35 5.74
N SER A 102 -15.38 -9.90 4.55
CA SER A 102 -16.18 -9.96 3.33
C SER A 102 -15.29 -9.89 2.10
N ALA A 103 -15.81 -10.20 0.93
CA ALA A 103 -15.09 -10.01 -0.34
C ALA A 103 -14.85 -8.53 -0.68
N SER A 104 -15.60 -7.61 -0.07
CA SER A 104 -15.45 -6.16 -0.26
C SER A 104 -14.57 -5.47 0.79
N SER A 105 -14.02 -6.21 1.75
CA SER A 105 -13.02 -5.67 2.68
C SER A 105 -11.74 -5.36 1.91
N ASN A 106 -11.14 -4.21 2.18
CA ASN A 106 -9.93 -3.72 1.52
C ASN A 106 -8.65 -4.01 2.31
N ASP A 107 -8.78 -4.62 3.47
CA ASP A 107 -7.72 -5.07 4.34
C ASP A 107 -7.67 -6.60 4.38
N PHE A 108 -6.51 -7.15 4.27
CA PHE A 108 -6.26 -8.58 4.48
C PHE A 108 -4.81 -8.82 4.82
N LEU A 109 -4.56 -9.48 5.93
CA LEU A 109 -3.22 -9.88 6.34
C LEU A 109 -3.23 -11.33 6.80
N ILE A 110 -2.27 -12.12 6.34
CA ILE A 110 -2.01 -13.46 6.87
C ILE A 110 -0.53 -13.79 6.76
N GLY A 111 0.13 -13.93 7.91
CA GLY A 111 1.57 -14.20 8.01
C GLY A 111 1.85 -15.27 9.06
N PRO A 112 1.78 -16.56 8.71
CA PRO A 112 1.99 -17.67 9.64
C PRO A 112 3.48 -17.99 9.83
N GLN A 113 3.84 -18.41 11.05
CA GLN A 113 5.15 -18.98 11.40
C GLN A 113 4.93 -20.21 12.28
N LEU A 114 5.43 -21.36 11.86
CA LEU A 114 5.42 -22.58 12.67
C LEU A 114 6.77 -22.72 13.38
N LEU A 115 6.74 -22.76 14.71
CA LEU A 115 7.93 -22.84 15.57
C LEU A 115 7.93 -24.17 16.33
N ALA A 116 9.01 -24.89 16.24
CA ALA A 116 9.24 -26.11 17.03
C ALA A 116 10.41 -25.92 18.00
N THR A 117 10.23 -26.35 19.25
CA THR A 117 11.34 -26.53 20.19
C THR A 117 11.66 -28.01 20.24
N ILE A 118 12.90 -28.35 19.94
CA ILE A 118 13.38 -29.74 20.02
C ILE A 118 14.20 -29.95 21.29
N VAL A 119 14.26 -31.18 21.74
CA VAL A 119 15.09 -31.55 22.90
C VAL A 119 16.55 -31.48 22.47
N GLY A 120 17.24 -30.42 22.88
CA GLY A 120 18.68 -30.24 22.65
C GLY A 120 19.07 -29.22 21.60
N GLU A 121 18.15 -28.75 20.75
CA GLU A 121 18.44 -27.69 19.76
C GLU A 121 17.21 -26.84 19.49
N VAL A 122 17.42 -25.53 19.33
CA VAL A 122 16.42 -24.63 18.76
C VAL A 122 16.63 -24.63 17.25
N ALA A 123 15.74 -25.28 16.50
CA ALA A 123 15.75 -25.12 15.06
C ALA A 123 15.22 -23.71 14.74
N GLU A 124 16.09 -22.80 14.37
CA GLU A 124 15.67 -21.57 13.70
C GLU A 124 15.14 -21.95 12.30
N LEU A 125 13.89 -21.67 12.05
CA LEU A 125 13.38 -21.71 10.68
C LEU A 125 14.11 -20.61 9.89
N SER A 126 14.88 -20.99 8.90
CA SER A 126 15.41 -20.02 7.96
C SER A 126 14.27 -19.48 7.09
N TYR A 127 14.02 -18.20 7.18
CA TYR A 127 13.09 -17.52 6.30
C TYR A 127 13.81 -17.16 5.01
N GLN A 128 13.19 -17.44 3.88
CA GLN A 128 13.69 -17.01 2.59
C GLN A 128 12.71 -16.05 1.93
N TYR A 129 13.25 -15.09 1.22
CA TYR A 129 12.52 -14.16 0.38
C TYR A 129 12.46 -14.71 -1.04
N PHE A 130 11.37 -14.44 -1.75
CA PHE A 130 11.18 -14.84 -3.14
C PHE A 130 10.85 -13.61 -3.98
N SER A 131 11.41 -13.54 -5.19
CA SER A 131 11.20 -12.41 -6.09
C SER A 131 9.77 -12.36 -6.63
N ASP A 132 9.18 -13.53 -6.86
CA ASP A 132 7.87 -13.65 -7.48
C ASP A 132 6.97 -14.63 -6.73
N PRO A 133 5.65 -14.31 -6.61
CA PRO A 133 4.70 -15.27 -6.10
C PRO A 133 4.49 -16.39 -7.12
N THR A 134 4.54 -17.64 -6.66
CA THR A 134 4.34 -18.85 -7.48
C THR A 134 3.11 -19.63 -6.99
N PRO A 135 1.86 -19.10 -7.18
CA PRO A 135 0.65 -19.79 -6.71
C PRO A 135 0.51 -21.15 -7.42
N ALA A 136 0.35 -22.21 -6.62
CA ALA A 136 0.20 -23.60 -7.05
C ALA A 136 1.45 -24.27 -7.69
N GLU A 137 2.58 -23.58 -7.76
CA GLU A 137 3.86 -24.12 -8.23
C GLU A 137 4.88 -24.10 -7.08
N PRO A 138 5.93 -24.93 -7.11
CA PRO A 138 7.02 -24.85 -6.15
C PRO A 138 7.70 -23.46 -6.24
N ASN A 139 8.04 -22.90 -5.07
CA ASN A 139 8.86 -21.69 -5.04
C ASN A 139 10.20 -21.96 -5.73
N GLY A 140 10.74 -20.95 -6.41
CA GLY A 140 12.10 -20.97 -6.93
C GLY A 140 13.15 -21.00 -5.81
N ALA A 141 14.41 -20.78 -6.16
CA ALA A 141 15.46 -20.61 -5.17
C ALA A 141 15.15 -19.38 -4.29
N GLY A 142 15.11 -19.58 -2.99
CA GLY A 142 14.92 -18.49 -2.03
C GLY A 142 16.19 -17.68 -1.83
N PHE A 143 16.05 -16.49 -1.30
CA PHE A 143 17.12 -15.57 -0.94
C PHE A 143 17.08 -15.33 0.57
N ASP A 144 18.23 -15.23 1.19
CA ASP A 144 18.33 -14.99 2.63
C ASP A 144 18.14 -13.51 3.00
N GLU A 145 18.30 -12.61 2.03
CA GLU A 145 18.24 -11.18 2.23
C GLU A 145 17.48 -10.45 1.13
N VAL A 146 17.02 -9.25 1.46
CA VAL A 146 16.46 -8.26 0.52
C VAL A 146 17.45 -7.14 0.34
N SER A 147 17.59 -6.62 -0.87
CA SER A 147 18.44 -5.46 -1.16
C SER A 147 17.95 -4.23 -0.40
N ALA A 148 18.90 -3.35 -0.07
CA ALA A 148 18.59 -2.09 0.60
C ALA A 148 17.69 -1.17 -0.25
N GLU A 149 17.08 -0.20 0.39
CA GLU A 149 16.27 0.82 -0.29
C GLU A 149 17.17 1.87 -0.95
N VAL A 150 16.64 2.48 -2.01
CA VAL A 150 17.31 3.59 -2.72
C VAL A 150 16.95 4.91 -2.03
N GLU A 151 17.95 5.75 -1.83
CA GLU A 151 17.81 7.10 -1.31
C GLU A 151 17.77 8.12 -2.46
N PHE A 152 16.91 9.12 -2.32
CA PHE A 152 16.72 10.20 -3.28
C PHE A 152 17.22 11.51 -2.67
N SER A 153 18.03 12.25 -3.40
CA SER A 153 18.61 13.54 -2.94
C SER A 153 17.57 14.66 -2.77
N ILE A 154 16.38 14.47 -3.35
CA ILE A 154 15.29 15.46 -3.32
C ILE A 154 14.00 14.72 -2.97
N GLU A 155 13.22 15.24 -2.01
CA GLU A 155 11.91 14.72 -1.67
C GLU A 155 10.87 15.02 -2.75
N SER A 156 9.75 14.25 -2.73
CA SER A 156 8.60 14.54 -3.59
C SER A 156 8.09 15.96 -3.36
N GLY A 157 7.65 16.63 -4.41
CA GLY A 157 7.06 17.96 -4.27
C GLY A 157 6.98 18.76 -5.55
N ALA A 158 6.33 19.92 -5.44
CA ALA A 158 6.28 20.94 -6.48
C ALA A 158 7.47 21.89 -6.36
N HIS A 159 8.19 22.08 -7.45
CA HIS A 159 9.40 22.88 -7.52
C HIS A 159 9.22 24.07 -8.46
N VAL A 160 9.37 25.28 -7.94
CA VAL A 160 9.33 26.52 -8.77
C VAL A 160 10.68 26.71 -9.46
N ALA A 161 10.93 25.87 -10.46
CA ALA A 161 12.18 25.80 -11.21
C ALA A 161 11.95 25.30 -12.63
N SER A 162 12.86 25.61 -13.55
CA SER A 162 12.83 25.07 -14.92
C SER A 162 13.34 23.63 -15.00
N SER A 163 14.12 23.18 -14.05
CA SER A 163 14.54 21.79 -13.87
C SER A 163 15.22 21.60 -12.51
N ILE A 164 15.25 20.36 -12.04
CA ILE A 164 16.04 19.91 -10.90
C ILE A 164 17.01 18.81 -11.35
N SER A 165 18.05 18.57 -10.55
CA SER A 165 19.03 17.50 -10.76
C SER A 165 18.89 16.50 -9.62
N LEU A 166 18.30 15.35 -9.89
CA LEU A 166 18.03 14.30 -8.90
C LEU A 166 19.19 13.30 -8.87
N GLU A 167 19.73 13.08 -7.70
CA GLU A 167 20.72 12.01 -7.46
C GLU A 167 20.06 10.87 -6.70
N LEU A 168 20.44 9.64 -7.07
CA LEU A 168 20.05 8.41 -6.40
C LEU A 168 21.28 7.78 -5.77
N SER A 169 21.13 7.29 -4.55
CA SER A 169 22.17 6.56 -3.83
C SER A 169 21.61 5.34 -3.12
N ALA A 170 22.48 4.43 -2.72
CA ALA A 170 22.11 3.28 -1.90
C ALA A 170 23.23 2.99 -0.91
N PRO A 171 22.89 2.49 0.31
CA PRO A 171 23.88 2.20 1.35
C PRO A 171 24.70 0.93 1.05
N ALA A 172 24.33 0.16 0.03
CA ALA A 172 24.98 -1.09 -0.36
C ALA A 172 25.41 -1.08 -1.83
N ALA A 173 26.39 -1.92 -2.15
CA ALA A 173 26.89 -2.08 -3.51
C ALA A 173 25.90 -2.90 -4.34
N GLY A 174 25.45 -2.33 -5.45
CA GLY A 174 24.49 -2.95 -6.36
C GLY A 174 24.20 -2.06 -7.57
N THR A 175 23.23 -2.46 -8.37
CA THR A 175 22.76 -1.66 -9.50
C THR A 175 21.43 -1.02 -9.16
N ILE A 176 21.38 0.30 -9.08
CA ILE A 176 20.11 1.03 -9.00
C ILE A 176 19.48 1.03 -10.39
N ARG A 177 18.25 0.52 -10.51
CA ARG A 177 17.40 0.62 -11.70
C ARG A 177 16.30 1.63 -11.43
N TYR A 178 15.87 2.35 -12.46
CA TYR A 178 14.82 3.36 -12.31
C TYR A 178 13.93 3.45 -13.54
N THR A 179 12.72 3.96 -13.32
CA THR A 179 11.73 4.35 -14.35
C THR A 179 11.33 5.80 -14.14
N LEU A 180 10.76 6.43 -15.18
CA LEU A 180 10.32 7.84 -15.15
C LEU A 180 8.79 7.98 -15.35
N ASP A 181 8.07 6.90 -15.31
CA ASP A 181 6.62 6.80 -15.52
C ASP A 181 5.88 6.21 -14.31
N GLY A 182 6.60 5.94 -13.21
CA GLY A 182 6.04 5.36 -12.00
C GLY A 182 5.88 3.84 -12.03
N SER A 183 6.28 3.18 -13.13
CA SER A 183 6.31 1.71 -13.18
C SER A 183 7.39 1.16 -12.25
N LYS A 184 7.17 -0.06 -11.73
CA LYS A 184 8.15 -0.75 -10.88
C LYS A 184 9.38 -1.12 -11.70
N PRO A 185 10.60 -0.70 -11.31
CA PRO A 185 11.82 -1.06 -12.03
C PRO A 185 12.11 -2.55 -12.00
N GLU A 186 12.44 -3.11 -13.16
CA GLU A 186 12.87 -4.49 -13.35
C GLU A 186 14.36 -4.56 -13.73
N SER A 187 14.93 -5.76 -13.80
CA SER A 187 16.39 -5.96 -14.01
C SER A 187 16.90 -5.45 -15.37
N ASN A 188 16.04 -5.27 -16.34
CA ASN A 188 16.33 -4.77 -17.69
C ASN A 188 16.09 -3.27 -17.89
N ASP A 189 15.53 -2.58 -16.88
CA ASP A 189 15.31 -1.14 -16.97
C ASP A 189 16.63 -0.36 -16.87
N PRO A 190 16.65 0.93 -17.22
CA PRO A 190 17.84 1.77 -17.19
C PRO A 190 18.58 1.71 -15.85
N ALA A 191 19.90 1.52 -15.91
CA ALA A 191 20.77 1.61 -14.73
C ALA A 191 21.11 3.08 -14.45
N TYR A 192 21.00 3.47 -13.19
CA TYR A 192 21.43 4.79 -12.75
C TYR A 192 22.96 4.91 -12.81
N SER A 193 23.46 5.93 -13.47
CA SER A 193 24.90 6.20 -13.60
C SER A 193 25.27 7.67 -13.38
N SER A 194 24.31 8.57 -13.44
CA SER A 194 24.52 10.00 -13.24
C SER A 194 23.20 10.67 -12.88
N ALA A 195 23.27 11.87 -12.33
CA ALA A 195 22.11 12.66 -11.92
C ALA A 195 21.07 12.79 -13.03
N ILE A 196 19.81 12.55 -12.66
CA ILE A 196 18.65 12.60 -13.56
C ILE A 196 18.16 14.05 -13.62
N ARG A 197 18.16 14.63 -14.80
CA ARG A 197 17.56 15.96 -15.00
C ARG A 197 16.05 15.83 -15.17
N ILE A 198 15.29 16.44 -14.26
CA ILE A 198 13.85 16.51 -14.32
C ILE A 198 13.42 17.92 -14.71
N SER A 199 12.71 18.07 -15.83
CA SER A 199 12.24 19.36 -16.36
C SER A 199 10.74 19.40 -16.63
N ASN A 200 10.04 18.29 -16.41
CA ASN A 200 8.59 18.16 -16.52
C ASN A 200 8.08 17.40 -15.30
N ALA A 201 6.76 17.38 -15.11
CA ALA A 201 6.15 16.53 -14.12
C ALA A 201 6.56 15.07 -14.35
N THR A 202 7.18 14.43 -13.38
CA THR A 202 7.78 13.10 -13.52
C THR A 202 7.63 12.31 -12.24
N MET A 203 7.20 11.06 -12.34
CA MET A 203 7.25 10.10 -11.24
C MET A 203 8.47 9.20 -11.45
N VAL A 204 9.45 9.32 -10.57
CA VAL A 204 10.67 8.51 -10.59
C VAL A 204 10.50 7.37 -9.61
N THR A 205 10.54 6.14 -10.09
CA THR A 205 10.60 4.95 -9.23
C THR A 205 11.98 4.34 -9.34
N ALA A 206 12.60 3.98 -8.22
CA ALA A 206 13.91 3.37 -8.19
C ALA A 206 13.97 2.16 -7.26
N ARG A 207 14.86 1.22 -7.59
CA ARG A 207 15.02 -0.04 -6.88
C ARG A 207 16.47 -0.51 -6.95
N LEU A 208 17.00 -1.01 -5.84
CA LEU A 208 18.34 -1.59 -5.81
C LEU A 208 18.32 -3.08 -6.13
N PHE A 209 19.27 -3.49 -6.95
CA PHE A 209 19.53 -4.89 -7.31
C PHE A 209 20.94 -5.26 -6.84
N GLU A 210 21.01 -6.05 -5.78
CA GLU A 210 22.25 -6.64 -5.26
C GLU A 210 22.34 -8.11 -5.68
N SER A 211 23.55 -8.57 -5.97
CA SER A 211 23.74 -9.99 -6.33
C SER A 211 23.43 -10.91 -5.15
N GLY A 212 22.65 -11.96 -5.40
CA GLY A 212 22.31 -12.95 -4.38
C GLY A 212 21.22 -12.51 -3.39
N LYS A 213 20.56 -11.38 -3.62
CA LYS A 213 19.43 -10.89 -2.82
C LYS A 213 18.17 -10.68 -3.66
N VAL A 214 17.01 -10.71 -3.01
CA VAL A 214 15.79 -10.21 -3.64
C VAL A 214 15.95 -8.72 -3.90
N PRO A 215 15.55 -8.21 -5.07
CA PRO A 215 15.58 -6.78 -5.34
C PRO A 215 14.84 -5.98 -4.26
N GLY A 216 15.40 -4.85 -3.85
CA GLY A 216 14.88 -3.99 -2.80
C GLY A 216 13.45 -3.50 -3.07
N ARG A 217 12.83 -2.86 -2.09
CA ARG A 217 11.54 -2.20 -2.28
C ARG A 217 11.67 -1.13 -3.36
N ALA A 218 10.67 -1.05 -4.24
CA ALA A 218 10.57 0.05 -5.19
C ALA A 218 10.14 1.32 -4.42
N ILE A 219 10.98 2.35 -4.46
CA ILE A 219 10.70 3.66 -3.87
C ILE A 219 10.35 4.61 -4.99
N ASP A 220 9.25 5.32 -4.86
CA ASP A 220 8.86 6.34 -5.83
C ASP A 220 8.82 7.74 -5.23
N LYS A 221 9.17 8.71 -6.03
CA LYS A 221 9.07 10.14 -5.75
C LYS A 221 8.50 10.87 -6.95
N SER A 222 7.62 11.82 -6.69
CA SER A 222 6.98 12.64 -7.72
C SER A 222 7.49 14.06 -7.67
N TYR A 223 7.85 14.59 -8.83
CA TYR A 223 8.40 15.92 -8.99
C TYR A 223 7.58 16.72 -9.98
N ILE A 224 7.03 17.85 -9.55
CA ILE A 224 6.22 18.73 -10.38
C ILE A 224 7.00 20.03 -10.64
N MET A 225 7.21 20.34 -11.91
CA MET A 225 7.93 21.55 -12.31
C MET A 225 6.96 22.70 -12.53
N LEU A 226 6.97 23.67 -11.63
CA LEU A 226 6.16 24.87 -11.73
C LEU A 226 6.95 25.99 -12.43
N SER A 227 6.24 26.77 -13.26
CA SER A 227 6.84 27.93 -13.91
C SER A 227 7.39 28.95 -12.90
N THR A 228 8.57 29.47 -13.15
CA THR A 228 9.24 30.40 -12.25
C THR A 228 8.49 31.73 -12.04
N ASN A 229 7.55 32.07 -12.92
CA ASN A 229 6.68 33.25 -12.75
C ASN A 229 5.64 33.04 -11.62
N LEU A 230 5.41 31.80 -11.16
CA LEU A 230 4.54 31.49 -10.04
C LEU A 230 5.19 31.72 -8.68
N ARG A 231 6.49 32.00 -8.60
CA ARG A 231 7.25 32.15 -7.35
C ARG A 231 6.61 33.09 -6.32
N ASN A 232 5.94 34.12 -6.77
CA ASN A 232 5.30 35.14 -5.91
C ASN A 232 3.79 34.91 -5.74
N VAL A 233 3.27 33.79 -6.21
CA VAL A 233 1.84 33.48 -6.05
C VAL A 233 1.55 33.16 -4.59
N SER A 234 0.56 33.84 -4.03
CA SER A 234 0.05 33.60 -2.70
C SER A 234 -1.45 33.85 -2.63
N SER A 235 -2.11 33.23 -1.70
CA SER A 235 -3.56 33.25 -1.52
C SER A 235 -3.92 33.36 -0.04
N ASN A 236 -5.05 33.97 0.27
CA ASN A 236 -5.67 33.91 1.61
C ASN A 236 -6.55 32.65 1.79
N LEU A 237 -6.57 31.78 0.79
CA LEU A 237 -7.16 30.44 0.83
C LEU A 237 -6.07 29.40 0.65
N PRO A 238 -6.27 28.16 1.10
CA PRO A 238 -5.35 27.07 0.82
C PRO A 238 -5.07 26.92 -0.67
N ILE A 239 -3.84 26.56 -1.00
CA ILE A 239 -3.42 26.25 -2.37
C ILE A 239 -3.44 24.73 -2.53
N VAL A 240 -4.13 24.25 -3.57
CA VAL A 240 -4.15 22.85 -3.95
C VAL A 240 -3.50 22.69 -5.32
N LEU A 241 -2.41 21.94 -5.39
CA LEU A 241 -1.72 21.58 -6.61
C LEU A 241 -2.08 20.14 -6.95
N VAL A 242 -2.52 19.90 -8.19
CA VAL A 242 -2.79 18.56 -8.70
C VAL A 242 -2.18 18.46 -10.08
N ASP A 243 -1.31 17.49 -10.29
CA ASP A 243 -0.71 17.21 -11.59
C ASP A 243 -0.94 15.76 -11.99
N THR A 244 -1.39 15.53 -13.19
CA THR A 244 -1.69 14.18 -13.73
C THR A 244 -0.60 13.70 -14.69
N PHE A 245 0.61 14.22 -14.59
CA PHE A 245 1.77 13.84 -15.43
C PHE A 245 1.44 13.93 -16.93
N SER A 246 0.75 15.01 -17.33
CA SER A 246 0.25 15.26 -18.68
C SER A 246 -0.81 14.27 -19.18
N ASN A 247 -1.33 13.40 -18.33
CA ASN A 247 -2.43 12.50 -18.70
C ASN A 247 -3.78 13.21 -18.64
N GLY A 248 -4.64 12.90 -19.60
CA GLY A 248 -6.02 13.42 -19.62
C GLY A 248 -6.88 12.82 -18.51
N VAL A 249 -7.73 13.63 -17.89
CA VAL A 249 -8.68 13.17 -16.87
C VAL A 249 -10.01 12.85 -17.50
N GLY A 250 -10.49 11.60 -17.34
CA GLY A 250 -11.77 11.12 -17.82
C GLY A 250 -12.87 11.10 -16.73
N GLN A 251 -14.08 10.63 -17.11
CA GLN A 251 -15.19 10.44 -16.19
C GLN A 251 -15.26 9.02 -15.60
N ASN A 252 -14.78 8.01 -16.32
CA ASN A 252 -15.03 6.61 -15.98
C ASN A 252 -13.93 6.04 -15.08
N ASN A 253 -12.68 6.41 -15.34
CA ASN A 253 -11.53 5.87 -14.65
C ASN A 253 -10.76 6.99 -13.95
N TYR A 254 -10.18 6.68 -12.82
CA TYR A 254 -9.22 7.54 -12.15
C TYR A 254 -7.92 7.62 -12.96
N THR A 255 -7.40 8.82 -13.08
CA THR A 255 -6.09 9.11 -13.65
C THR A 255 -5.13 9.38 -12.51
N ALA A 256 -3.99 8.68 -12.47
CA ALA A 256 -2.96 8.91 -11.47
C ALA A 256 -2.53 10.39 -11.42
N ALA A 257 -2.35 10.90 -10.22
CA ALA A 257 -2.00 12.28 -9.96
C ALA A 257 -1.02 12.40 -8.79
N PHE A 258 -0.28 13.48 -8.77
CA PHE A 258 0.39 13.99 -7.59
C PHE A 258 -0.45 15.12 -7.00
N VAL A 259 -0.57 15.15 -5.68
CA VAL A 259 -1.38 16.12 -4.95
C VAL A 259 -0.52 16.78 -3.88
N GLU A 260 -0.58 18.11 -3.84
CA GLU A 260 0.06 18.88 -2.79
C GLU A 260 -0.92 19.95 -2.28
N MET A 261 -0.98 20.13 -0.97
CA MET A 261 -1.85 21.11 -0.32
C MET A 261 -1.04 21.96 0.63
N ILE A 262 -1.24 23.25 0.53
CA ILE A 262 -0.59 24.28 1.37
C ILE A 262 -1.69 25.06 2.06
N ASP A 263 -1.82 24.93 3.38
CA ASP A 263 -2.83 25.65 4.16
C ASP A 263 -2.42 27.10 4.40
N ALA A 264 -3.40 27.92 4.67
CA ALA A 264 -3.21 29.36 4.95
C ALA A 264 -3.15 29.66 6.46
N ASP A 265 -2.44 28.83 7.24
CA ASP A 265 -2.38 28.85 8.71
C ASP A 265 -2.06 30.22 9.32
N ASN A 266 -1.23 31.01 8.62
CA ASN A 266 -0.85 32.35 9.06
C ASN A 266 -1.60 33.45 8.28
N GLY A 267 -2.78 33.12 7.73
CA GLY A 267 -3.61 34.03 6.96
C GLY A 267 -3.28 34.09 5.47
N ARG A 268 -2.19 33.50 5.01
CA ARG A 268 -1.85 33.34 3.59
C ARG A 268 -1.01 32.08 3.36
N ALA A 269 -1.33 31.37 2.29
CA ALA A 269 -0.50 30.32 1.69
C ALA A 269 0.32 30.94 0.55
N ALA A 270 1.59 30.61 0.45
CA ALA A 270 2.42 30.90 -0.73
C ALA A 270 2.83 29.59 -1.43
N ILE A 271 2.95 29.63 -2.75
CA ILE A 271 3.31 28.44 -3.54
C ILE A 271 4.71 27.88 -3.20
N THR A 272 5.50 28.63 -2.46
CA THR A 272 6.84 28.26 -2.01
C THR A 272 6.88 27.82 -0.56
N ASP A 273 5.75 27.81 0.14
CA ASP A 273 5.67 27.32 1.52
C ASP A 273 5.78 25.80 1.53
N ALA A 274 6.18 25.25 2.67
CA ALA A 274 6.15 23.82 2.87
C ALA A 274 4.70 23.31 2.83
N PRO A 275 4.41 22.23 2.08
CA PRO A 275 3.05 21.73 2.01
C PRO A 275 2.66 20.99 3.30
N ASP A 276 1.40 21.13 3.68
CA ASP A 276 0.80 20.36 4.79
C ASP A 276 0.52 18.91 4.38
N PHE A 277 0.34 18.70 3.09
CA PHE A 277 0.22 17.40 2.48
C PHE A 277 0.92 17.35 1.13
N SER A 278 1.64 16.28 0.88
CA SER A 278 2.25 15.96 -0.40
C SER A 278 2.20 14.45 -0.60
N GLY A 279 1.65 13.99 -1.72
CA GLY A 279 1.53 12.55 -1.95
C GLY A 279 0.84 12.15 -3.25
N ARG A 280 0.69 10.83 -3.40
CA ARG A 280 -0.03 10.23 -4.51
C ARG A 280 -1.52 10.44 -4.37
N GLY A 281 -2.17 10.56 -5.51
CA GLY A 281 -3.60 10.55 -5.63
C GLY A 281 -4.05 10.12 -7.01
N ALA A 282 -5.35 10.14 -7.21
CA ALA A 282 -5.94 9.90 -8.51
C ALA A 282 -7.15 10.82 -8.72
N LEU A 283 -7.35 11.27 -9.94
CA LEU A 283 -8.33 12.28 -10.29
C LEU A 283 -9.31 11.76 -11.34
N LYS A 284 -10.60 12.04 -11.14
CA LYS A 284 -11.66 11.69 -12.08
C LYS A 284 -12.66 12.84 -12.20
N ILE A 285 -13.10 13.17 -13.43
CA ILE A 285 -14.18 14.13 -13.61
C ILE A 285 -15.46 13.55 -13.01
N ARG A 286 -16.11 14.30 -12.14
CA ARG A 286 -17.40 13.89 -11.55
C ARG A 286 -18.57 14.74 -12.01
N GLY A 287 -19.76 14.20 -11.80
CA GLY A 287 -21.03 14.82 -12.12
C GLY A 287 -21.63 14.30 -13.42
N SER A 288 -22.95 14.32 -13.51
CA SER A 288 -23.70 13.99 -14.72
C SER A 288 -23.70 15.20 -15.65
N SER A 289 -24.65 16.11 -15.49
CA SER A 289 -24.75 17.33 -16.31
C SER A 289 -23.59 18.31 -16.06
N SER A 290 -23.07 18.41 -14.85
CA SER A 290 -21.96 19.31 -14.50
C SER A 290 -20.62 18.93 -15.10
N SER A 291 -20.44 17.69 -15.54
CA SER A 291 -19.23 17.24 -16.25
C SER A 291 -19.03 17.94 -17.60
N GLY A 292 -20.07 18.49 -18.18
CA GLY A 292 -20.05 19.31 -19.40
C GLY A 292 -19.68 20.77 -19.17
N PHE A 293 -19.60 21.26 -17.91
CA PHE A 293 -19.27 22.66 -17.64
C PHE A 293 -17.81 22.97 -17.94
N PRO A 294 -17.48 24.22 -18.37
CA PRO A 294 -16.09 24.63 -18.57
C PRO A 294 -15.23 24.47 -17.32
N LYS A 295 -15.77 24.78 -16.13
CA LYS A 295 -15.15 24.53 -14.82
C LYS A 295 -15.68 23.21 -14.29
N LYS A 296 -14.88 22.16 -14.36
CA LYS A 296 -15.24 20.81 -13.97
C LYS A 296 -15.10 20.58 -12.46
N GLN A 297 -15.86 19.65 -11.95
CA GLN A 297 -15.70 19.08 -10.62
C GLN A 297 -14.90 17.80 -10.74
N TYR A 298 -14.13 17.47 -9.69
CA TYR A 298 -13.33 16.26 -9.67
C TYR A 298 -13.61 15.45 -8.40
N ALA A 299 -13.64 14.14 -8.53
CA ALA A 299 -13.34 13.25 -7.44
C ALA A 299 -11.81 13.10 -7.36
N LEU A 300 -11.28 13.25 -6.18
CA LEU A 300 -9.88 13.06 -5.85
C LEU A 300 -9.81 11.95 -4.82
N GLU A 301 -8.96 10.99 -5.06
CA GLU A 301 -8.67 9.87 -4.18
C GLU A 301 -7.21 9.95 -3.77
N ILE A 302 -6.93 9.95 -2.47
CA ILE A 302 -5.56 9.91 -1.95
C ILE A 302 -5.14 8.45 -1.84
N ARG A 303 -3.92 8.15 -2.31
CA ARG A 303 -3.40 6.80 -2.43
C ARG A 303 -2.03 6.65 -1.77
N ASP A 304 -1.73 5.44 -1.37
CA ASP A 304 -0.39 5.03 -0.92
C ASP A 304 0.51 4.61 -2.09
N GLU A 305 1.68 4.08 -1.79
CA GLU A 305 2.68 3.61 -2.77
C GLU A 305 2.24 2.36 -3.53
N LEU A 306 1.24 1.64 -3.03
CA LEU A 306 0.64 0.47 -3.67
C LEU A 306 -0.58 0.83 -4.52
N ASN A 307 -0.92 2.13 -4.61
CA ASN A 307 -2.14 2.67 -5.20
C ASN A 307 -3.44 2.24 -4.50
N GLU A 308 -3.34 1.86 -3.22
CA GLU A 308 -4.48 1.59 -2.35
C GLU A 308 -4.96 2.89 -1.67
N ASP A 309 -6.18 2.88 -1.17
CA ASP A 309 -6.79 4.00 -0.46
C ASP A 309 -5.98 4.39 0.79
N ARG A 310 -5.66 5.66 0.91
CA ARG A 310 -4.97 6.21 2.06
C ARG A 310 -5.80 7.30 2.73
N ASN A 311 -6.29 7.03 3.93
CA ASN A 311 -7.01 8.03 4.71
C ASN A 311 -6.05 9.08 5.27
N VAL A 312 -6.28 10.35 4.94
CA VAL A 312 -5.46 11.49 5.37
C VAL A 312 -6.38 12.63 5.82
N SER A 313 -6.04 13.26 6.93
CA SER A 313 -6.70 14.52 7.33
C SER A 313 -6.14 15.66 6.49
N LEU A 314 -6.97 16.32 5.70
CA LEU A 314 -6.59 17.44 4.85
C LEU A 314 -7.30 18.71 5.33
N LEU A 315 -6.56 19.82 5.46
CA LEU A 315 -7.09 21.12 5.84
C LEU A 315 -7.98 21.09 7.10
N GLY A 316 -7.60 20.27 8.09
CA GLY A 316 -8.36 20.12 9.34
C GLY A 316 -9.64 19.29 9.23
N LEU A 317 -9.95 18.71 8.08
CA LEU A 317 -11.10 17.83 7.89
C LEU A 317 -10.79 16.40 8.41
N PRO A 318 -11.80 15.58 8.71
CA PRO A 318 -11.60 14.19 9.10
C PRO A 318 -10.76 13.41 8.10
N ALA A 319 -10.05 12.38 8.58
CA ALA A 319 -9.22 11.55 7.73
C ALA A 319 -10.08 10.69 6.80
N GLU A 320 -9.90 10.89 5.49
CA GLU A 320 -10.58 10.19 4.40
C GLU A 320 -9.62 10.01 3.22
N SER A 321 -9.90 9.04 2.37
CA SER A 321 -9.22 8.87 1.08
C SER A 321 -9.95 9.59 -0.06
N ASP A 322 -11.29 9.62 -0.01
CA ASP A 322 -12.16 10.15 -1.05
C ASP A 322 -12.54 11.61 -0.81
N TRP A 323 -12.14 12.47 -1.73
CA TRP A 323 -12.36 13.91 -1.68
C TRP A 323 -13.10 14.43 -2.89
N VAL A 324 -13.72 15.58 -2.75
CA VAL A 324 -14.38 16.28 -3.84
C VAL A 324 -13.82 17.67 -4.03
N LEU A 325 -13.17 17.90 -5.16
CA LEU A 325 -12.81 19.23 -5.61
C LEU A 325 -14.05 19.87 -6.27
N TYR A 326 -14.84 20.55 -5.44
CA TYR A 326 -16.11 21.16 -5.88
C TYR A 326 -15.88 22.43 -6.67
N ALA A 327 -16.52 22.53 -7.83
CA ALA A 327 -16.44 23.69 -8.71
C ALA A 327 -17.86 24.28 -8.95
N PRO A 328 -18.30 25.29 -8.19
CA PRO A 328 -19.65 25.83 -8.27
C PRO A 328 -19.85 26.72 -9.50
N TYR A 329 -19.73 26.15 -10.71
CA TYR A 329 -19.81 26.92 -11.96
C TYR A 329 -21.17 27.57 -12.17
N SER A 330 -22.26 26.88 -11.85
CA SER A 330 -23.63 27.38 -11.99
C SER A 330 -24.06 28.29 -10.83
N ASP A 331 -23.46 28.13 -9.66
CA ASP A 331 -23.71 28.99 -8.50
C ASP A 331 -22.82 30.23 -8.54
N LYS A 332 -23.37 31.33 -9.04
CA LYS A 332 -22.64 32.61 -9.18
C LYS A 332 -22.37 33.29 -7.83
N SER A 333 -23.06 32.89 -6.76
CA SER A 333 -22.75 33.37 -5.40
C SER A 333 -21.57 32.66 -4.77
N LEU A 334 -21.22 31.47 -5.25
CA LEU A 334 -20.20 30.53 -4.70
C LEU A 334 -20.49 30.05 -3.27
N MET A 335 -21.65 30.36 -2.73
CA MET A 335 -21.96 30.18 -1.30
C MET A 335 -23.06 29.16 -1.00
N ARG A 336 -23.83 28.71 -1.99
CA ARG A 336 -25.03 27.88 -1.71
C ARG A 336 -24.68 26.57 -1.02
N ASN A 337 -23.68 25.86 -1.48
CA ASN A 337 -23.24 24.62 -0.84
C ASN A 337 -22.65 24.89 0.54
N TYR A 338 -21.82 25.92 0.68
CA TYR A 338 -21.26 26.30 1.98
C TYR A 338 -22.38 26.55 2.99
N LEU A 339 -23.35 27.40 2.67
CA LEU A 339 -24.47 27.71 3.56
C LEU A 339 -25.32 26.49 3.88
N SER A 340 -25.53 25.60 2.91
CA SER A 340 -26.32 24.38 3.13
C SER A 340 -25.63 23.43 4.13
N TYR A 341 -24.31 23.24 4.01
CA TYR A 341 -23.55 22.41 4.95
C TYR A 341 -23.42 23.07 6.31
N ASP A 342 -23.13 24.39 6.35
CA ASP A 342 -23.02 25.13 7.60
C ASP A 342 -24.33 25.05 8.41
N TRP A 343 -25.47 25.30 7.77
CA TRP A 343 -26.76 25.18 8.42
C TRP A 343 -27.10 23.74 8.83
N SER A 344 -26.74 22.75 8.00
CA SER A 344 -26.94 21.35 8.35
C SER A 344 -26.17 20.99 9.62
N ASN A 345 -24.92 21.44 9.74
CA ASN A 345 -24.10 21.22 10.92
C ASN A 345 -24.66 21.93 12.16
N GLN A 346 -25.14 23.18 12.00
CA GLN A 346 -25.72 23.93 13.12
C GLN A 346 -26.98 23.28 13.69
N ILE A 347 -27.77 22.58 12.89
CA ILE A 347 -28.95 21.83 13.34
C ILE A 347 -28.63 20.36 13.69
N GLY A 348 -27.33 19.97 13.72
CA GLY A 348 -26.88 18.65 14.12
C GLY A 348 -27.24 17.53 13.11
N ARG A 349 -27.37 17.86 11.84
CA ARG A 349 -27.58 16.89 10.76
C ARG A 349 -26.33 16.85 9.86
N TYR A 350 -25.62 15.76 9.98
CA TYR A 350 -24.37 15.50 9.26
C TYR A 350 -24.65 14.63 8.03
#